data_dad35939b53806b706b035cc2e7f2246
#
_entry.id   dad35939b53806b706b035cc2e7f2246
#
_cell.length_a   1.000
_cell.length_b   1.000
_cell.length_c   1.000
_cell.angle_alpha   90.00
_cell.angle_beta   90.00
_cell.angle_gamma   90.00
#
_symmetry.space_group_name_H-M   'P 1'
#
loop_
_entity.id
_entity.type
_entity.pdbx_description
1 polymer ?
#
loop_
_entity_poly.entity_id
_entity_poly.type
_entity_poly.pdbx_seq_one_letter_code
_entity_poly.pdbx_strand_id
1 'polypeptide(L)'
;WHSLATIWACQAGKDVYVEKPGSHTVWEGRKMVEAAHKYNRIVQHGVQLRSSEAIQEAIDHLRKGTIGKVYMARGLVFRWRGDIGRKGVEDVPKHLDYDLWLGPAQQRPFSRDIVHYNWHWNWEFGNGDVGNQGIHETDLCLWGLGVGLPEKITAMGGKFLFDDAKETPETLCSVYHYPKEGKLIEFEVRPWCTNLEDGAGVGNIFYGSEGYLVVKGYDKYEIFLGRERTPGPSREKGGDHFENFIACVRSRDASKLNAPVETAHFSSALAHLGNISYRLGRVLNFDPSTEQIKDDEEANRMLKREYRAPYVVPEQV
;
A
#
# COMPACT_ATOMS: atom_id res chain seq x y z
N TRP A 1 -14.67 -0.37 1.05
CA TRP A 1 -15.43 0.40 0.03
C TRP A 1 -14.64 0.70 -1.25
N HIS A 2 -13.32 0.95 -1.18
CA HIS A 2 -12.56 1.51 -2.31
C HIS A 2 -12.72 0.69 -3.60
N SER A 3 -12.50 -0.63 -3.54
CA SER A 3 -12.59 -1.48 -4.74
C SER A 3 -14.01 -1.58 -5.28
N LEU A 4 -15.00 -1.86 -4.43
CA LEU A 4 -16.39 -2.01 -4.87
C LEU A 4 -16.94 -0.73 -5.46
N ALA A 5 -16.70 0.42 -4.82
CA ALA A 5 -17.12 1.72 -5.32
C ALA A 5 -16.45 2.07 -6.66
N THR A 6 -15.15 1.73 -6.82
CA THR A 6 -14.43 1.91 -8.09
C THR A 6 -15.02 1.04 -9.20
N ILE A 7 -15.32 -0.24 -8.92
CA ILE A 7 -15.95 -1.14 -9.89
C ILE A 7 -17.31 -0.60 -10.32
N TRP A 8 -18.17 -0.24 -9.38
CA TRP A 8 -19.50 0.32 -9.69
C TRP A 8 -19.41 1.63 -10.48
N ALA A 9 -18.47 2.50 -10.13
CA ALA A 9 -18.24 3.74 -10.88
C ALA A 9 -17.79 3.45 -12.33
N CYS A 10 -16.87 2.51 -12.53
CA CYS A 10 -16.46 2.07 -13.88
C CYS A 10 -17.65 1.53 -14.68
N GLN A 11 -18.46 0.66 -14.08
CA GLN A 11 -19.69 0.13 -14.69
C GLN A 11 -20.69 1.24 -15.04
N ALA A 12 -20.77 2.29 -14.22
CA ALA A 12 -21.61 3.47 -14.48
C ALA A 12 -20.95 4.49 -15.43
N GLY A 13 -19.82 4.13 -16.08
CA GLY A 13 -19.15 4.97 -17.06
C GLY A 13 -18.38 6.16 -16.46
N LYS A 14 -18.05 6.15 -15.16
CA LYS A 14 -17.34 7.21 -14.47
C LYS A 14 -15.84 6.95 -14.43
N ASP A 15 -15.04 8.02 -14.49
CA ASP A 15 -13.63 7.99 -14.15
C ASP A 15 -13.46 8.15 -12.64
N VAL A 16 -12.39 7.60 -12.07
CA VAL A 16 -12.27 7.45 -10.61
C VAL A 16 -10.91 7.90 -10.11
N TYR A 17 -10.91 8.73 -9.08
CA TYR A 17 -9.78 8.88 -8.19
C TYR A 17 -10.05 8.07 -6.94
N VAL A 18 -9.29 7.02 -6.70
CA VAL A 18 -9.48 6.12 -5.55
C VAL A 18 -8.41 6.34 -4.50
N GLU A 19 -8.83 6.58 -3.25
CA GLU A 19 -7.91 6.71 -2.13
C GLU A 19 -7.22 5.38 -1.78
N LYS A 20 -6.06 5.51 -1.13
CA LYS A 20 -5.28 4.38 -0.61
C LYS A 20 -5.85 3.88 0.74
N PRO A 21 -5.69 2.57 1.04
CA PRO A 21 -5.30 1.49 0.14
C PRO A 21 -6.39 1.24 -0.91
N GLY A 22 -5.99 0.96 -2.15
CA GLY A 22 -6.96 0.79 -3.26
C GLY A 22 -7.87 -0.42 -3.08
N SER A 23 -7.42 -1.45 -2.38
CA SER A 23 -8.19 -2.67 -2.12
C SER A 23 -8.03 -3.16 -0.69
N HIS A 24 -8.93 -4.04 -0.25
CA HIS A 24 -8.87 -4.71 1.03
C HIS A 24 -8.33 -6.15 0.94
N THR A 25 -8.36 -6.75 -0.25
CA THR A 25 -7.76 -8.05 -0.55
C THR A 25 -7.06 -8.02 -1.91
N VAL A 26 -6.20 -9.01 -2.18
CA VAL A 26 -5.51 -9.15 -3.47
C VAL A 26 -6.54 -9.29 -4.61
N TRP A 27 -7.54 -10.16 -4.41
CA TRP A 27 -8.58 -10.40 -5.40
C TRP A 27 -9.41 -9.15 -5.73
N GLU A 28 -9.78 -8.34 -4.72
CA GLU A 28 -10.50 -7.08 -4.95
C GLU A 28 -9.69 -6.11 -5.83
N GLY A 29 -8.38 -6.00 -5.58
CA GLY A 29 -7.50 -5.16 -6.39
C GLY A 29 -7.46 -5.59 -7.85
N ARG A 30 -7.39 -6.91 -8.11
CA ARG A 30 -7.45 -7.46 -9.48
C ARG A 30 -8.78 -7.15 -10.16
N LYS A 31 -9.91 -7.31 -9.46
CA LYS A 31 -11.24 -6.98 -10.00
C LYS A 31 -11.40 -5.49 -10.33
N MET A 32 -10.78 -4.63 -9.56
CA MET A 32 -10.76 -3.20 -9.84
C MET A 32 -9.98 -2.88 -11.13
N VAL A 33 -8.84 -3.52 -11.36
CA VAL A 33 -8.06 -3.40 -12.60
C VAL A 33 -8.88 -3.91 -13.80
N GLU A 34 -9.49 -5.09 -13.69
CA GLU A 34 -10.34 -5.67 -14.73
C GLU A 34 -11.49 -4.72 -15.10
N ALA A 35 -12.16 -4.11 -14.11
CA ALA A 35 -13.25 -3.16 -14.35
C ALA A 35 -12.77 -1.90 -15.08
N ALA A 36 -11.66 -1.30 -14.64
CA ALA A 36 -11.12 -0.10 -15.26
C ALA A 36 -10.80 -0.34 -16.76
N HIS A 37 -10.17 -1.47 -17.09
CA HIS A 37 -9.85 -1.84 -18.46
C HIS A 37 -11.11 -2.16 -19.29
N LYS A 38 -11.99 -3.02 -18.76
CA LYS A 38 -13.21 -3.44 -19.47
C LYS A 38 -14.08 -2.25 -19.88
N TYR A 39 -14.25 -1.29 -18.97
CA TYR A 39 -15.10 -0.11 -19.21
C TYR A 39 -14.33 1.09 -19.78
N ASN A 40 -13.01 0.93 -20.05
CA ASN A 40 -12.12 1.99 -20.55
C ASN A 40 -12.25 3.29 -19.73
N ARG A 41 -12.06 3.17 -18.40
CA ARG A 41 -12.14 4.29 -17.48
C ARG A 41 -10.77 4.74 -17.03
N ILE A 42 -10.63 6.04 -16.80
CA ILE A 42 -9.45 6.63 -16.19
C ILE A 42 -9.56 6.41 -14.67
N VAL A 43 -8.67 5.59 -14.11
CA VAL A 43 -8.66 5.30 -12.67
C VAL A 43 -7.28 5.60 -12.11
N GLN A 44 -7.19 6.57 -11.20
CA GLN A 44 -5.95 6.96 -10.53
C GLN A 44 -5.97 6.57 -9.06
N HIS A 45 -4.88 5.98 -8.61
CA HIS A 45 -4.64 5.65 -7.20
C HIS A 45 -4.10 6.85 -6.42
N GLY A 46 -4.60 7.08 -5.22
CA GLY A 46 -4.22 8.19 -4.33
C GLY A 46 -2.84 8.03 -3.67
N VAL A 47 -1.79 7.77 -4.46
CA VAL A 47 -0.38 7.73 -4.04
C VAL A 47 0.37 8.93 -4.60
N GLN A 48 0.21 10.08 -3.94
CA GLN A 48 0.61 11.39 -4.43
C GLN A 48 2.11 11.54 -4.69
N LEU A 49 2.97 10.74 -4.03
CA LEU A 49 4.42 10.73 -4.24
C LEU A 49 4.78 10.58 -5.72
N ARG A 50 4.00 9.81 -6.48
CA ARG A 50 4.24 9.59 -7.91
C ARG A 50 4.13 10.83 -8.77
N SER A 51 3.48 11.88 -8.28
CA SER A 51 3.38 13.18 -8.96
C SER A 51 4.41 14.19 -8.49
N SER A 52 5.19 13.90 -7.45
CA SER A 52 6.29 14.77 -7.01
C SER A 52 7.40 14.77 -8.05
N GLU A 53 7.80 15.96 -8.51
CA GLU A 53 8.90 16.13 -9.45
C GLU A 53 10.22 15.62 -8.89
N ALA A 54 10.47 15.82 -7.58
CA ALA A 54 11.67 15.29 -6.93
C ALA A 54 11.66 13.75 -6.90
N ILE A 55 10.52 13.13 -6.61
CA ILE A 55 10.45 11.67 -6.58
C ILE A 55 10.58 11.07 -7.99
N GLN A 56 9.98 11.69 -9.01
CA GLN A 56 10.18 11.28 -10.41
C GLN A 56 11.66 11.35 -10.81
N GLU A 57 12.36 12.42 -10.43
CA GLU A 57 13.80 12.55 -10.66
C GLU A 57 14.61 11.51 -9.88
N ALA A 58 14.23 11.21 -8.62
CA ALA A 58 14.84 10.13 -7.84
C ALA A 58 14.75 8.77 -8.56
N ILE A 59 13.56 8.41 -9.08
CA ILE A 59 13.35 7.19 -9.85
C ILE A 59 14.20 7.19 -11.13
N ASP A 60 14.32 8.34 -11.80
CA ASP A 60 15.19 8.47 -12.98
C ASP A 60 16.67 8.24 -12.64
N HIS A 61 17.14 8.73 -11.49
CA HIS A 61 18.49 8.42 -11.00
C HIS A 61 18.70 6.92 -10.77
N LEU A 62 17.71 6.22 -10.16
CA LEU A 62 17.77 4.76 -9.99
C LEU A 62 17.88 4.03 -11.33
N ARG A 63 17.06 4.42 -12.31
CA ARG A 63 17.04 3.83 -13.67
C ARG A 63 18.33 4.10 -14.46
N LYS A 64 18.92 5.30 -14.30
CA LYS A 64 20.18 5.68 -14.94
C LYS A 64 21.41 5.02 -14.28
N GLY A 65 21.24 4.32 -13.16
CA GLY A 65 22.33 3.67 -12.43
C GLY A 65 23.21 4.64 -11.65
N THR A 66 22.70 5.79 -11.21
CA THR A 66 23.47 6.78 -10.45
C THR A 66 24.10 6.19 -9.18
N ILE A 67 23.46 5.19 -8.56
CA ILE A 67 23.97 4.44 -7.40
C ILE A 67 24.43 3.01 -7.77
N GLY A 68 24.71 2.79 -9.06
CA GLY A 68 25.05 1.46 -9.58
C GLY A 68 23.84 0.53 -9.69
N LYS A 69 24.06 -0.79 -9.59
CA LYS A 69 23.00 -1.80 -9.65
C LYS A 69 22.16 -1.76 -8.36
N VAL A 70 20.90 -1.35 -8.48
CA VAL A 70 19.95 -1.33 -7.34
C VAL A 70 19.44 -2.75 -7.08
N TYR A 71 19.66 -3.26 -5.87
CA TYR A 71 19.33 -4.64 -5.49
C TYR A 71 18.33 -4.73 -4.33
N MET A 72 18.18 -3.66 -3.54
CA MET A 72 17.29 -3.66 -2.37
C MET A 72 16.63 -2.30 -2.19
N ALA A 73 15.38 -2.31 -1.72
CA ALA A 73 14.67 -1.13 -1.24
C ALA A 73 14.11 -1.39 0.15
N ARG A 74 14.08 -0.35 0.98
CA ARG A 74 13.38 -0.36 2.27
C ARG A 74 12.29 0.69 2.29
N GLY A 75 11.11 0.30 2.80
CA GLY A 75 10.02 1.21 3.15
C GLY A 75 9.96 1.38 4.67
N LEU A 76 9.91 2.62 5.14
CA LEU A 76 9.99 2.96 6.55
C LEU A 76 8.73 3.72 6.99
N VAL A 77 8.06 3.21 8.03
CA VAL A 77 6.94 3.87 8.69
C VAL A 77 7.22 3.93 10.20
N PHE A 78 8.04 4.90 10.60
CA PHE A 78 8.36 5.19 11.99
C PHE A 78 7.54 6.41 12.42
N ARG A 79 6.32 6.17 12.85
CA ARG A 79 5.36 7.22 13.11
C ARG A 79 4.64 6.98 14.43
N TRP A 80 4.59 8.00 15.29
CA TRP A 80 3.85 7.91 16.53
C TRP A 80 2.40 7.47 16.33
N ARG A 81 2.05 6.35 16.94
CA ARG A 81 0.71 5.78 16.99
C ARG A 81 0.43 5.38 18.43
N GLY A 82 -0.31 6.21 19.16
CA GLY A 82 -0.62 5.97 20.56
C GLY A 82 -1.62 4.85 20.80
N ASP A 83 -1.87 4.60 22.07
CA ASP A 83 -2.96 3.77 22.56
C ASP A 83 -4.32 4.34 22.15
N ILE A 84 -5.22 3.51 21.64
CA ILE A 84 -6.60 3.88 21.27
C ILE A 84 -7.62 3.52 22.36
N GLY A 85 -7.19 2.83 23.43
CA GLY A 85 -8.05 2.33 24.50
C GLY A 85 -8.96 1.18 24.06
N ARG A 86 -9.97 0.91 24.92
CA ARG A 86 -11.07 -0.05 24.67
C ARG A 86 -12.38 0.61 25.11
N LYS A 87 -13.24 0.95 24.15
CA LYS A 87 -14.52 1.65 24.41
C LYS A 87 -15.72 0.71 24.43
N GLY A 88 -15.55 -0.47 23.81
CA GLY A 88 -16.60 -1.48 23.77
C GLY A 88 -17.72 -1.15 22.76
N VAL A 89 -18.83 -1.89 22.93
CA VAL A 89 -20.03 -1.75 22.09
C VAL A 89 -20.91 -0.59 22.62
N GLU A 90 -21.41 0.20 21.69
CA GLU A 90 -22.29 1.35 21.95
C GLU A 90 -23.48 1.34 20.98
N ASP A 91 -24.50 2.18 21.27
CA ASP A 91 -25.58 2.43 20.32
C ASP A 91 -25.09 3.21 19.10
N VAL A 92 -25.64 2.89 17.94
CA VAL A 92 -25.33 3.61 16.71
C VAL A 92 -25.80 5.06 16.82
N PRO A 93 -24.93 6.05 16.59
CA PRO A 93 -25.34 7.45 16.58
C PRO A 93 -26.44 7.73 15.55
N LYS A 94 -27.46 8.50 15.90
CA LYS A 94 -28.64 8.77 15.04
C LYS A 94 -28.30 9.36 13.67
N HIS A 95 -27.17 10.03 13.53
CA HIS A 95 -26.71 10.66 12.28
C HIS A 95 -25.82 9.76 11.43
N LEU A 96 -25.55 8.53 11.86
CA LEU A 96 -24.70 7.56 11.15
C LEU A 96 -25.56 6.46 10.53
N ASP A 97 -25.52 6.32 9.21
CA ASP A 97 -25.97 5.13 8.53
C ASP A 97 -24.88 4.05 8.68
N TYR A 98 -25.03 3.25 9.73
CA TYR A 98 -24.00 2.25 10.06
C TYR A 98 -24.01 1.06 9.11
N ASP A 99 -25.15 0.72 8.52
CA ASP A 99 -25.24 -0.32 7.49
C ASP A 99 -24.45 0.07 6.24
N LEU A 100 -24.63 1.29 5.77
CA LEU A 100 -23.85 1.82 4.65
C LEU A 100 -22.36 1.98 5.02
N TRP A 101 -22.06 2.39 6.25
CA TRP A 101 -20.65 2.48 6.71
C TRP A 101 -19.96 1.12 6.69
N LEU A 102 -20.60 0.06 7.17
CA LEU A 102 -20.08 -1.31 7.11
C LEU A 102 -19.82 -1.75 5.67
N GLY A 103 -20.73 -1.43 4.74
CA GLY A 103 -20.59 -1.76 3.33
C GLY A 103 -20.32 -3.25 3.09
N PRO A 104 -19.22 -3.60 2.38
CA PRO A 104 -18.84 -4.99 2.09
C PRO A 104 -18.46 -5.83 3.31
N ALA A 105 -18.17 -5.19 4.45
CA ALA A 105 -17.77 -5.87 5.68
C ALA A 105 -18.94 -6.62 6.32
N GLN A 106 -18.61 -7.67 7.10
CA GLN A 106 -19.63 -8.44 7.81
C GLN A 106 -20.34 -7.60 8.88
N GLN A 107 -21.59 -7.98 9.19
CA GLN A 107 -22.37 -7.31 10.23
C GLN A 107 -21.69 -7.44 11.60
N ARG A 108 -21.56 -6.35 12.31
CA ARG A 108 -21.00 -6.33 13.67
C ARG A 108 -21.59 -5.18 14.50
N PRO A 109 -21.60 -5.28 15.83
CA PRO A 109 -22.00 -4.19 16.70
C PRO A 109 -21.16 -2.94 16.49
N PHE A 110 -21.79 -1.77 16.68
CA PHE A 110 -21.08 -0.49 16.61
C PHE A 110 -20.11 -0.32 17.78
N SER A 111 -18.93 0.21 17.50
CA SER A 111 -17.93 0.57 18.50
C SER A 111 -17.11 1.79 18.06
N ARG A 112 -16.81 2.67 19.00
CA ARG A 112 -15.85 3.78 18.82
C ARG A 112 -14.39 3.30 18.71
N ASP A 113 -14.14 2.04 19.01
CA ASP A 113 -12.83 1.43 18.74
C ASP A 113 -12.52 1.34 17.25
N ILE A 114 -13.55 1.46 16.39
CA ILE A 114 -13.45 1.36 14.94
C ILE A 114 -13.82 2.67 14.24
N VAL A 115 -14.95 3.26 14.62
CA VAL A 115 -15.51 4.45 13.97
C VAL A 115 -15.07 5.71 14.71
N HIS A 116 -14.60 6.76 14.01
CA HIS A 116 -14.47 6.92 12.57
C HIS A 116 -13.09 6.55 12.04
N TYR A 117 -12.01 6.90 12.76
CA TYR A 117 -10.62 6.86 12.27
C TYR A 117 -9.98 5.49 12.46
N ASN A 118 -10.34 4.76 13.51
CA ASN A 118 -9.63 3.56 13.95
C ASN A 118 -9.90 2.31 13.12
N TRP A 119 -10.77 2.38 12.12
CA TRP A 119 -11.12 1.26 11.24
C TRP A 119 -9.89 0.55 10.66
N HIS A 120 -8.82 1.27 10.37
CA HIS A 120 -7.62 0.72 9.75
C HIS A 120 -6.82 -0.20 10.67
N TRP A 121 -7.08 -0.18 11.99
CA TRP A 121 -6.51 -1.10 12.98
C TRP A 121 -7.31 -2.40 13.17
N ASN A 122 -8.40 -2.57 12.43
CA ASN A 122 -9.26 -3.74 12.52
C ASN A 122 -9.20 -4.54 11.23
N TRP A 123 -8.99 -5.86 11.31
CA TRP A 123 -8.81 -6.72 10.15
C TRP A 123 -9.99 -6.75 9.18
N GLU A 124 -11.21 -6.50 9.68
CA GLU A 124 -12.41 -6.47 8.85
C GLU A 124 -12.47 -5.27 7.91
N PHE A 125 -11.82 -4.16 8.27
CA PHE A 125 -11.93 -2.89 7.54
C PHE A 125 -10.60 -2.39 6.99
N GLY A 126 -9.49 -2.73 7.65
CA GLY A 126 -8.17 -2.18 7.34
C GLY A 126 -7.06 -3.20 7.41
N ASN A 127 -5.84 -2.74 7.21
CA ASN A 127 -4.64 -3.54 7.07
C ASN A 127 -3.51 -3.07 8.02
N GLY A 128 -3.86 -2.31 9.05
CA GLY A 128 -2.87 -1.67 9.94
C GLY A 128 -2.09 -0.54 9.25
N ASP A 129 -0.98 -0.15 9.83
CA ASP A 129 -0.14 0.90 9.22
C ASP A 129 0.54 0.46 7.92
N VAL A 130 0.68 -0.84 7.67
CA VAL A 130 1.14 -1.37 6.39
C VAL A 130 0.21 -0.92 5.25
N GLY A 131 -1.11 -1.02 5.46
CA GLY A 131 -2.12 -0.56 4.50
C GLY A 131 -2.46 0.92 4.63
N ASN A 132 -2.22 1.54 5.79
CA ASN A 132 -2.54 2.96 5.98
C ASN A 132 -1.43 3.88 5.46
N GLN A 133 -0.30 3.99 6.15
CA GLN A 133 0.84 4.79 5.70
C GLN A 133 1.68 4.02 4.69
N GLY A 134 1.98 2.77 4.96
CA GLY A 134 2.93 1.95 4.24
C GLY A 134 2.64 1.71 2.76
N ILE A 135 1.42 1.98 2.30
CA ILE A 135 1.09 1.92 0.86
C ILE A 135 1.98 2.86 0.04
N HIS A 136 2.27 4.04 0.54
CA HIS A 136 3.14 5.00 -0.16
C HIS A 136 4.56 4.47 -0.30
N GLU A 137 5.09 3.90 0.78
CA GLU A 137 6.46 3.37 0.82
C GLU A 137 6.59 2.07 0.03
N THR A 138 5.61 1.17 0.10
CA THR A 138 5.62 -0.08 -0.69
C THR A 138 5.45 0.21 -2.18
N ASP A 139 4.59 1.16 -2.55
CA ASP A 139 4.43 1.62 -3.93
C ASP A 139 5.74 2.19 -4.49
N LEU A 140 6.42 3.02 -3.72
CA LEU A 140 7.69 3.60 -4.13
C LEU A 140 8.80 2.55 -4.23
N CYS A 141 8.84 1.55 -3.33
CA CYS A 141 9.76 0.41 -3.46
C CYS A 141 9.55 -0.34 -4.78
N LEU A 142 8.31 -0.67 -5.13
CA LEU A 142 7.97 -1.34 -6.39
C LEU A 142 8.42 -0.51 -7.59
N TRP A 143 8.11 0.78 -7.59
CA TRP A 143 8.43 1.70 -8.69
C TRP A 143 9.95 1.90 -8.84
N GLY A 144 10.66 2.12 -7.74
CA GLY A 144 12.11 2.34 -7.75
C GLY A 144 12.91 1.10 -8.15
N LEU A 145 12.48 -0.09 -7.71
CA LEU A 145 13.08 -1.35 -8.13
C LEU A 145 12.62 -1.79 -9.53
N GLY A 146 11.50 -1.27 -10.04
CA GLY A 146 10.94 -1.73 -11.31
C GLY A 146 10.47 -3.18 -11.25
N VAL A 147 9.80 -3.59 -10.17
CA VAL A 147 9.29 -4.95 -9.95
C VAL A 147 7.78 -4.95 -9.78
N GLY A 148 7.15 -6.10 -10.03
CA GLY A 148 5.73 -6.35 -9.80
C GLY A 148 5.46 -7.04 -8.45
N LEU A 149 4.64 -8.11 -8.47
CA LEU A 149 4.34 -8.90 -7.28
C LEU A 149 5.51 -9.84 -6.93
N PRO A 150 5.81 -10.08 -5.63
CA PRO A 150 6.92 -10.91 -5.17
C PRO A 150 6.63 -12.41 -5.31
N GLU A 151 7.68 -13.24 -5.32
CA GLU A 151 7.54 -14.70 -5.32
C GLU A 151 7.56 -15.30 -3.90
N LYS A 152 8.26 -14.66 -2.94
CA LYS A 152 8.28 -15.10 -1.55
C LYS A 152 8.04 -13.93 -0.60
N ILE A 153 7.24 -14.16 0.42
CA ILE A 153 6.89 -13.16 1.41
C ILE A 153 7.04 -13.74 2.80
N THR A 154 7.65 -12.98 3.71
CA THR A 154 7.65 -13.28 5.14
C THR A 154 7.43 -12.01 5.94
N ALA A 155 6.70 -12.13 7.05
CA ALA A 155 6.49 -11.03 7.96
C ALA A 155 6.42 -11.51 9.41
N MET A 156 7.00 -10.70 10.30
CA MET A 156 6.98 -10.91 11.75
C MET A 156 6.70 -9.59 12.45
N GLY A 157 6.01 -9.66 13.57
CA GLY A 157 5.67 -8.48 14.35
C GLY A 157 4.77 -8.79 15.52
N GLY A 158 4.12 -7.77 16.05
CA GLY A 158 3.19 -7.94 17.16
C GLY A 158 2.71 -6.61 17.74
N LYS A 159 1.93 -6.73 18.79
CA LYS A 159 1.55 -5.64 19.70
C LYS A 159 2.45 -5.73 20.91
N PHE A 160 3.44 -4.84 21.01
CA PHE A 160 4.46 -4.90 22.05
C PHE A 160 4.39 -3.74 23.04
N LEU A 161 3.73 -2.64 22.67
CA LEU A 161 3.69 -1.43 23.48
C LEU A 161 2.32 -1.17 24.12
N PHE A 162 1.22 -1.51 23.42
CA PHE A 162 -0.12 -1.15 23.87
C PHE A 162 -1.05 -2.36 23.92
N ASP A 163 -1.74 -2.53 25.04
CA ASP A 163 -2.87 -3.46 25.18
C ASP A 163 -4.19 -2.72 24.96
N ASP A 164 -4.50 -2.46 23.72
CA ASP A 164 -5.67 -1.70 23.29
C ASP A 164 -6.54 -2.48 22.28
N ALA A 165 -7.56 -1.84 21.71
CA ALA A 165 -8.51 -2.45 20.81
C ALA A 165 -7.97 -2.66 19.38
N LYS A 166 -6.74 -2.26 19.04
CA LYS A 166 -6.13 -2.57 17.74
C LYS A 166 -5.99 -4.08 17.57
N GLU A 167 -6.38 -4.60 16.43
CA GLU A 167 -6.19 -6.02 16.06
C GLU A 167 -4.91 -6.23 15.25
N THR A 168 -4.51 -5.22 14.47
CA THR A 168 -3.31 -5.28 13.63
C THR A 168 -2.04 -5.06 14.45
N PRO A 169 -0.89 -5.61 14.01
CA PRO A 169 0.38 -5.36 14.70
C PRO A 169 0.74 -3.87 14.62
N GLU A 170 1.30 -3.36 15.68
CA GLU A 170 1.84 -1.99 15.72
C GLU A 170 3.31 -1.94 15.33
N THR A 171 4.01 -3.08 15.49
CA THR A 171 5.38 -3.28 15.02
C THR A 171 5.39 -4.45 14.08
N LEU A 172 5.89 -4.25 12.85
CA LEU A 172 5.91 -5.26 11.81
C LEU A 172 7.14 -5.07 10.92
N CYS A 173 7.86 -6.17 10.66
CA CYS A 173 8.87 -6.25 9.61
C CYS A 173 8.38 -7.24 8.55
N SER A 174 8.40 -6.84 7.27
CA SER A 174 8.02 -7.68 6.14
C SER A 174 9.13 -7.70 5.10
N VAL A 175 9.36 -8.86 4.48
CA VAL A 175 10.36 -9.03 3.43
C VAL A 175 9.69 -9.65 2.21
N TYR A 176 9.92 -9.04 1.05
CA TYR A 176 9.40 -9.45 -0.25
C TYR A 176 10.57 -9.75 -1.17
N HIS A 177 10.68 -11.00 -1.62
CA HIS A 177 11.81 -11.49 -2.39
C HIS A 177 11.43 -11.75 -3.84
N TYR A 178 12.28 -11.25 -4.73
CA TYR A 178 12.17 -11.31 -6.20
C TYR A 178 13.38 -12.07 -6.75
N PRO A 179 13.40 -13.42 -6.67
CA PRO A 179 14.60 -14.19 -7.01
C PRO A 179 15.00 -14.08 -8.48
N LYS A 180 14.05 -13.94 -9.40
CA LYS A 180 14.31 -13.78 -10.84
C LYS A 180 15.01 -12.46 -11.16
N GLU A 181 14.61 -11.39 -10.49
CA GLU A 181 15.18 -10.05 -10.65
C GLU A 181 16.44 -9.85 -9.82
N GLY A 182 16.72 -10.75 -8.85
CA GLY A 182 17.78 -10.61 -7.86
C GLY A 182 17.57 -9.40 -6.95
N LYS A 183 16.34 -9.18 -6.48
CA LYS A 183 15.94 -8.00 -5.71
C LYS A 183 15.19 -8.36 -4.43
N LEU A 184 15.21 -7.43 -3.49
CA LEU A 184 14.53 -7.54 -2.20
C LEU A 184 13.84 -6.22 -1.83
N ILE A 185 12.64 -6.31 -1.26
CA ILE A 185 12.01 -5.22 -0.52
C ILE A 185 11.95 -5.63 0.95
N GLU A 186 12.37 -4.75 1.83
CA GLU A 186 12.11 -4.79 3.26
C GLU A 186 11.15 -3.65 3.61
N PHE A 187 10.17 -3.92 4.46
CA PHE A 187 9.24 -2.90 4.93
C PHE A 187 9.10 -3.00 6.44
N GLU A 188 9.19 -1.86 7.13
CA GLU A 188 9.15 -1.80 8.58
C GLU A 188 8.16 -0.75 9.09
N VAL A 189 7.34 -1.17 10.05
CA VAL A 189 6.47 -0.29 10.85
C VAL A 189 6.95 -0.26 12.29
N ARG A 190 7.10 0.94 12.86
CA ARG A 190 7.29 1.16 14.31
C ARG A 190 6.38 2.27 14.80
N PRO A 191 5.58 2.06 15.85
CA PRO A 191 4.61 3.05 16.35
C PRO A 191 5.27 4.16 17.18
N TRP A 192 6.48 3.91 17.65
CA TRP A 192 7.29 4.84 18.42
C TRP A 192 8.60 5.09 17.69
N CYS A 193 8.83 6.32 17.26
CA CYS A 193 10.06 6.71 16.60
C CYS A 193 10.94 7.52 17.56
N THR A 194 12.01 6.91 18.01
CA THR A 194 13.07 7.57 18.81
C THR A 194 14.29 7.94 17.97
N ASN A 195 14.37 7.41 16.75
CA ASN A 195 15.47 7.63 15.81
C ASN A 195 14.97 7.58 14.35
N LEU A 196 15.62 8.31 13.50
CA LEU A 196 15.42 8.27 12.05
C LEU A 196 16.54 7.47 11.38
N GLU A 197 16.26 6.89 10.22
CA GLU A 197 17.28 6.27 9.39
C GLU A 197 17.65 7.19 8.23
N ASP A 198 18.88 7.67 8.23
CA ASP A 198 19.38 8.70 7.29
C ASP A 198 18.43 9.93 7.19
N GLY A 199 17.77 10.27 8.29
CA GLY A 199 16.81 11.37 8.37
C GLY A 199 15.40 11.06 7.87
N ALA A 200 15.11 9.79 7.50
CA ALA A 200 13.78 9.33 7.16
C ALA A 200 13.11 8.61 8.35
N GLY A 201 11.92 9.07 8.74
CA GLY A 201 11.02 8.35 9.65
C GLY A 201 9.82 7.77 8.89
N VAL A 202 9.40 8.47 7.84
CA VAL A 202 8.50 8.00 6.80
C VAL A 202 9.20 8.24 5.48
N GLY A 203 9.40 7.19 4.70
CA GLY A 203 10.12 7.28 3.42
C GLY A 203 10.74 5.96 2.98
N ASN A 204 11.73 6.06 2.09
CA ASN A 204 12.35 4.90 1.47
C ASN A 204 13.87 5.04 1.40
N ILE A 205 14.57 3.89 1.44
CA ILE A 205 15.99 3.82 1.15
C ILE A 205 16.22 2.79 0.05
N PHE A 206 16.91 3.18 -1.02
CA PHE A 206 17.32 2.30 -2.11
C PHE A 206 18.82 2.06 -2.05
N TYR A 207 19.24 0.79 -2.05
CA TYR A 207 20.63 0.39 -1.98
C TYR A 207 21.12 -0.09 -3.35
N GLY A 208 22.18 0.54 -3.82
CA GLY A 208 22.89 0.20 -5.05
C GLY A 208 24.30 -0.28 -4.79
N SER A 209 24.98 -0.76 -5.83
CA SER A 209 26.36 -1.25 -5.73
C SER A 209 27.41 -0.13 -5.55
N GLU A 210 27.03 1.14 -5.80
CA GLU A 210 27.93 2.28 -5.79
C GLU A 210 27.45 3.43 -4.87
N GLY A 211 26.32 3.22 -4.18
CA GLY A 211 25.76 4.20 -3.26
C GLY A 211 24.34 3.86 -2.83
N TYR A 212 23.65 4.83 -2.24
CA TYR A 212 22.27 4.67 -1.85
C TYR A 212 21.48 5.98 -2.05
N LEU A 213 20.16 5.87 -2.17
CA LEU A 213 19.24 6.98 -2.31
C LEU A 213 18.22 6.92 -1.16
N VAL A 214 18.00 8.05 -0.49
CA VAL A 214 17.02 8.21 0.57
C VAL A 214 15.90 9.13 0.10
N VAL A 215 14.65 8.67 0.24
CA VAL A 215 13.45 9.51 0.11
C VAL A 215 12.97 9.90 1.50
N LYS A 216 12.78 11.19 1.75
CA LYS A 216 12.34 11.75 3.03
C LYS A 216 10.96 12.37 2.89
N GLY A 217 9.93 11.70 3.39
CA GLY A 217 8.55 12.13 3.22
C GLY A 217 8.05 11.95 1.78
N TYR A 218 7.39 12.97 1.21
CA TYR A 218 6.64 12.85 -0.03
C TYR A 218 7.25 13.60 -1.24
N ASP A 219 8.28 14.43 -1.03
CA ASP A 219 8.73 15.39 -2.05
C ASP A 219 10.23 15.70 -1.99
N LYS A 220 11.01 14.91 -1.26
CA LYS A 220 12.45 15.11 -1.09
C LYS A 220 13.22 13.81 -1.24
N TYR A 221 14.36 13.89 -1.97
CA TYR A 221 15.36 12.82 -1.98
C TYR A 221 16.77 13.35 -1.81
N GLU A 222 17.67 12.46 -1.37
CA GLU A 222 19.13 12.70 -1.29
C GLU A 222 19.86 11.41 -1.74
N ILE A 223 20.95 11.58 -2.49
CA ILE A 223 21.83 10.48 -2.93
C ILE A 223 23.17 10.60 -2.22
N PHE A 224 23.73 9.44 -1.84
CA PHE A 224 25.07 9.32 -1.26
C PHE A 224 25.84 8.27 -2.04
N LEU A 225 27.08 8.64 -2.45
CA LEU A 225 27.93 7.82 -3.33
C LEU A 225 29.14 7.28 -2.60
N GLY A 226 29.53 6.05 -2.96
CA GLY A 226 30.71 5.38 -2.44
C GLY A 226 30.63 5.08 -0.94
N ARG A 227 31.71 4.51 -0.42
CA ARG A 227 31.83 4.16 1.00
C ARG A 227 31.94 5.37 1.91
N GLU A 228 32.48 6.46 1.37
CA GLU A 228 32.65 7.74 2.10
C GLU A 228 31.35 8.54 2.20
N ARG A 229 30.24 8.03 1.66
CA ARG A 229 28.95 8.70 1.66
C ARG A 229 29.01 10.11 1.07
N THR A 230 29.77 10.28 -0.02
CA THR A 230 29.89 11.56 -0.70
C THR A 230 28.51 12.03 -1.16
N PRO A 231 28.08 13.25 -0.79
CA PRO A 231 26.81 13.80 -1.23
C PRO A 231 26.71 13.85 -2.76
N GLY A 232 25.66 13.29 -3.31
CA GLY A 232 25.31 13.33 -4.72
C GLY A 232 24.12 14.25 -4.99
N PRO A 233 23.37 14.03 -6.09
CA PRO A 233 22.16 14.77 -6.39
C PRO A 233 21.13 14.72 -5.26
N SER A 234 20.42 15.82 -5.08
CA SER A 234 19.31 15.93 -4.14
C SER A 234 18.30 16.96 -4.64
N ARG A 235 17.04 16.78 -4.33
CA ARG A 235 15.99 17.74 -4.66
C ARG A 235 14.84 17.67 -3.68
N GLU A 236 14.15 18.80 -3.51
CA GLU A 236 12.89 18.91 -2.79
C GLU A 236 11.91 19.67 -3.69
N LYS A 237 10.87 18.99 -4.16
CA LYS A 237 9.86 19.57 -5.06
C LYS A 237 8.63 18.64 -5.12
N GLY A 238 7.48 19.16 -4.75
CA GLY A 238 6.20 18.48 -4.90
C GLY A 238 5.70 18.44 -6.33
N GLY A 239 4.43 18.04 -6.51
CA GLY A 239 3.68 18.06 -7.77
C GLY A 239 2.18 17.94 -7.50
N ASP A 240 1.37 18.17 -8.54
CA ASP A 240 -0.08 18.12 -8.44
C ASP A 240 -0.64 16.80 -8.97
N HIS A 241 -1.06 15.95 -8.06
CA HIS A 241 -1.58 14.63 -8.38
C HIS A 241 -3.02 14.67 -8.92
N PHE A 242 -3.81 15.64 -8.45
CA PHE A 242 -5.17 15.84 -8.93
C PHE A 242 -5.20 16.46 -10.31
N GLU A 243 -4.32 17.42 -10.59
CA GLU A 243 -4.20 17.99 -11.94
C GLU A 243 -3.80 16.91 -12.96
N ASN A 244 -2.87 15.99 -12.61
CA ASN A 244 -2.54 14.85 -13.46
C ASN A 244 -3.78 14.00 -13.76
N PHE A 245 -4.60 13.68 -12.76
CA PHE A 245 -5.84 12.93 -12.97
C PHE A 245 -6.80 13.66 -13.91
N ILE A 246 -7.07 14.94 -13.66
CA ILE A 246 -7.99 15.75 -14.48
C ILE A 246 -7.48 15.88 -15.91
N ALA A 247 -6.17 16.07 -16.12
CA ALA A 247 -5.57 16.12 -17.44
C ALA A 247 -5.76 14.80 -18.23
N CYS A 248 -5.58 13.65 -17.55
CA CYS A 248 -5.81 12.34 -18.14
C CYS A 248 -7.30 12.07 -18.45
N VAL A 249 -8.21 12.51 -17.58
CA VAL A 249 -9.67 12.44 -17.84
C VAL A 249 -10.03 13.26 -19.07
N ARG A 250 -9.52 14.49 -19.20
CA ARG A 250 -9.80 15.37 -20.35
C ARG A 250 -9.22 14.84 -21.66
N SER A 251 -8.01 14.30 -21.62
CA SER A 251 -7.34 13.75 -22.80
C SER A 251 -7.76 12.32 -23.17
N ARG A 252 -8.48 11.62 -22.28
CA ARG A 252 -8.80 10.19 -22.37
C ARG A 252 -7.56 9.30 -22.53
N ASP A 253 -6.43 9.70 -21.98
CA ASP A 253 -5.15 9.02 -22.10
C ASP A 253 -4.69 8.48 -20.71
N ALA A 254 -5.04 7.23 -20.43
CA ALA A 254 -4.66 6.54 -19.18
C ALA A 254 -3.15 6.31 -19.08
N SER A 255 -2.40 6.31 -20.22
CA SER A 255 -0.95 6.07 -20.19
C SER A 255 -0.16 7.20 -19.54
N LYS A 256 -0.79 8.37 -19.36
CA LYS A 256 -0.21 9.55 -18.70
C LYS A 256 -0.54 9.65 -17.22
N LEU A 257 -1.30 8.71 -16.66
CA LEU A 257 -1.52 8.65 -15.23
C LEU A 257 -0.20 8.37 -14.49
N ASN A 258 0.10 9.19 -13.50
CA ASN A 258 1.27 8.95 -12.65
C ASN A 258 1.07 7.71 -11.76
N ALA A 259 -0.17 7.42 -11.39
CA ALA A 259 -0.55 6.26 -10.57
C ALA A 259 -1.76 5.54 -11.16
N PRO A 260 -1.61 4.78 -12.27
CA PRO A 260 -2.72 4.03 -12.86
C PRO A 260 -3.26 2.96 -11.92
N VAL A 261 -4.43 2.40 -12.23
CA VAL A 261 -5.15 1.44 -11.38
C VAL A 261 -4.31 0.24 -10.93
N GLU A 262 -3.35 -0.19 -11.74
CA GLU A 262 -2.43 -1.28 -11.41
C GLU A 262 -1.58 -0.96 -10.18
N THR A 263 -1.27 0.31 -9.95
CA THR A 263 -0.53 0.71 -8.74
C THR A 263 -1.35 0.49 -7.48
N ALA A 264 -2.68 0.70 -7.56
CA ALA A 264 -3.59 0.42 -6.46
C ALA A 264 -3.60 -1.08 -6.12
N HIS A 265 -3.59 -1.93 -7.13
CA HIS A 265 -3.54 -3.38 -6.95
C HIS A 265 -2.18 -3.83 -6.37
N PHE A 266 -1.07 -3.49 -7.02
CA PHE A 266 0.24 -4.00 -6.63
C PHE A 266 0.69 -3.52 -5.25
N SER A 267 0.57 -2.23 -4.95
CA SER A 267 0.96 -1.70 -3.65
C SER A 267 0.08 -2.24 -2.51
N SER A 268 -1.23 -2.36 -2.75
CA SER A 268 -2.14 -2.98 -1.75
C SER A 268 -1.85 -4.47 -1.58
N ALA A 269 -1.53 -5.20 -2.66
CA ALA A 269 -1.20 -6.63 -2.58
C ALA A 269 0.01 -6.91 -1.69
N LEU A 270 1.05 -6.04 -1.70
CA LEU A 270 2.17 -6.19 -0.78
C LEU A 270 1.71 -6.12 0.69
N ALA A 271 0.87 -5.12 1.02
CA ALA A 271 0.33 -5.01 2.37
C ALA A 271 -0.50 -6.24 2.76
N HIS A 272 -1.33 -6.76 1.85
CA HIS A 272 -2.14 -7.95 2.10
C HIS A 272 -1.29 -9.20 2.30
N LEU A 273 -0.33 -9.46 1.41
CA LEU A 273 0.55 -10.63 1.48
C LEU A 273 1.43 -10.61 2.74
N GLY A 274 1.98 -9.43 3.12
CA GLY A 274 2.69 -9.27 4.38
C GLY A 274 1.81 -9.59 5.59
N ASN A 275 0.59 -9.07 5.63
CA ASN A 275 -0.37 -9.36 6.69
C ASN A 275 -0.82 -10.83 6.72
N ILE A 276 -1.01 -11.49 5.58
CA ILE A 276 -1.31 -12.92 5.52
C ILE A 276 -0.15 -13.74 6.10
N SER A 277 1.09 -13.46 5.70
CA SER A 277 2.28 -14.11 6.25
C SER A 277 2.39 -13.92 7.76
N TYR A 278 2.19 -12.70 8.25
CA TYR A 278 2.18 -12.39 9.69
C TYR A 278 1.11 -13.20 10.45
N ARG A 279 -0.13 -13.18 9.97
CA ARG A 279 -1.28 -13.83 10.63
C ARG A 279 -1.16 -15.35 10.66
N LEU A 280 -0.53 -15.94 9.64
CA LEU A 280 -0.30 -17.38 9.55
C LEU A 280 1.03 -17.82 10.16
N GLY A 281 1.94 -16.89 10.45
CA GLY A 281 3.24 -17.17 11.06
C GLY A 281 4.17 -18.00 10.17
N ARG A 282 4.06 -17.88 8.84
CA ARG A 282 4.87 -18.65 7.88
C ARG A 282 5.20 -17.89 6.61
N VAL A 283 6.23 -18.37 5.92
CA VAL A 283 6.63 -17.89 4.59
C VAL A 283 5.56 -18.27 3.56
N LEU A 284 5.19 -17.33 2.71
CA LEU A 284 4.31 -17.57 1.58
C LEU A 284 5.14 -17.73 0.30
N ASN A 285 4.85 -18.78 -0.49
CA ASN A 285 5.38 -18.95 -1.85
C ASN A 285 4.26 -18.54 -2.82
N PHE A 286 4.37 -17.33 -3.36
CA PHE A 286 3.34 -16.73 -4.19
C PHE A 286 3.67 -16.87 -5.68
N ASP A 287 2.68 -17.12 -6.50
CA ASP A 287 2.81 -17.09 -7.95
C ASP A 287 2.24 -15.79 -8.51
N PRO A 288 3.10 -14.85 -8.96
CA PRO A 288 2.65 -13.56 -9.48
C PRO A 288 1.77 -13.66 -10.73
N SER A 289 1.84 -14.77 -11.48
CA SER A 289 1.08 -14.95 -12.73
C SER A 289 -0.35 -15.38 -12.50
N THR A 290 -0.59 -16.18 -11.46
CA THR A 290 -1.92 -16.68 -11.07
C THR A 290 -2.49 -15.94 -9.87
N GLU A 291 -1.66 -15.17 -9.18
CA GLU A 291 -1.98 -14.50 -7.92
C GLU A 291 -2.48 -15.47 -6.83
N GLN A 292 -1.84 -16.65 -6.76
CA GLN A 292 -2.14 -17.69 -5.78
C GLN A 292 -0.91 -18.04 -4.95
N ILE A 293 -1.14 -18.46 -3.72
CA ILE A 293 -0.10 -19.00 -2.83
C ILE A 293 0.00 -20.50 -3.08
N LYS A 294 1.21 -20.96 -3.46
CA LYS A 294 1.45 -22.36 -3.86
C LYS A 294 1.30 -23.29 -2.65
N ASP A 295 0.57 -24.36 -2.85
CA ASP A 295 0.38 -25.44 -1.89
C ASP A 295 -0.13 -25.00 -0.50
N ASP A 296 -0.92 -23.89 -0.44
CA ASP A 296 -1.42 -23.30 0.81
C ASP A 296 -2.87 -22.80 0.66
N GLU A 297 -3.83 -23.71 0.84
CA GLU A 297 -5.26 -23.38 0.72
C GLU A 297 -5.74 -22.42 1.82
N GLU A 298 -5.17 -22.47 3.03
CA GLU A 298 -5.53 -21.57 4.12
C GLU A 298 -5.14 -20.14 3.79
N ALA A 299 -3.93 -19.92 3.27
CA ALA A 299 -3.47 -18.61 2.83
C ALA A 299 -4.25 -18.12 1.60
N ASN A 300 -4.59 -19.00 0.66
CA ASN A 300 -5.39 -18.67 -0.52
C ASN A 300 -6.80 -18.18 -0.15
N ARG A 301 -7.44 -18.74 0.88
CA ARG A 301 -8.71 -18.22 1.38
C ARG A 301 -8.64 -16.78 1.88
N MET A 302 -7.46 -16.33 2.32
CA MET A 302 -7.25 -14.95 2.78
C MET A 302 -7.00 -13.95 1.64
N LEU A 303 -6.77 -14.41 0.40
CA LEU A 303 -6.64 -13.54 -0.77
C LEU A 303 -7.96 -12.91 -1.20
N LYS A 304 -9.08 -13.42 -0.71
CA LYS A 304 -10.45 -12.96 -0.93
C LYS A 304 -11.19 -12.96 0.42
N ARG A 305 -12.31 -12.29 0.49
CA ARG A 305 -13.18 -12.27 1.67
C ARG A 305 -14.61 -12.66 1.30
N GLU A 306 -15.41 -13.03 2.30
CA GLU A 306 -16.85 -13.11 2.16
C GLU A 306 -17.46 -11.70 2.21
N TYR A 307 -18.44 -11.47 1.34
CA TYR A 307 -19.10 -10.18 1.20
C TYR A 307 -20.52 -10.23 1.77
N ARG A 308 -20.97 -9.11 2.29
CA ARG A 308 -22.35 -8.91 2.76
C ARG A 308 -23.22 -8.31 1.67
N ALA A 309 -24.29 -9.01 1.28
CA ALA A 309 -25.26 -8.45 0.33
C ALA A 309 -25.90 -7.15 0.87
N PRO A 310 -26.17 -6.14 0.03
CA PRO A 310 -25.96 -6.11 -1.42
C PRO A 310 -24.54 -5.70 -1.85
N TYR A 311 -23.62 -5.49 -0.93
CA TYR A 311 -22.28 -4.91 -1.15
C TYR A 311 -21.26 -5.98 -1.56
N VAL A 312 -21.52 -6.65 -2.67
CA VAL A 312 -20.72 -7.78 -3.14
C VAL A 312 -19.82 -7.35 -4.30
N VAL A 313 -18.50 -7.60 -4.19
CA VAL A 313 -17.60 -7.47 -5.32
C VAL A 313 -17.87 -8.61 -6.31
N PRO A 314 -18.22 -8.29 -7.59
CA PRO A 314 -18.64 -9.31 -8.53
C PRO A 314 -17.49 -10.21 -8.99
N GLU A 315 -17.77 -11.49 -9.23
CA GLU A 315 -16.81 -12.43 -9.83
C GLU A 315 -16.45 -12.02 -11.27
N GLN A 316 -17.45 -11.54 -12.00
CA GLN A 316 -17.29 -11.01 -13.36
C GLN A 316 -17.64 -9.52 -13.35
N VAL A 317 -16.69 -8.69 -13.66
CA VAL A 317 -16.85 -7.23 -13.74
C VAL A 317 -17.27 -6.78 -15.13
#